data_92c927e8c8ebd33a1723a1a9ab18cea2
#
_entry.id   92c927e8c8ebd33a1723a1a9ab18cea2
#
_cell.length_a   1.000
_cell.length_b   1.000
_cell.length_c   1.000
_cell.angle_alpha   90.00
_cell.angle_beta   90.00
_cell.angle_gamma   90.00
#
_symmetry.space_group_name_H-M   'P 1'
#
loop_
_entity.id
_entity.type
_entity.pdbx_description
1 polymer ?
#
loop_
_entity_poly.entity_id
_entity_poly.type
_entity_poly.pdbx_seq_one_letter_code
_entity_poly.pdbx_strand_id
1 'polypeptide(L)'
;VSTSPNILEIRETIEREMKAKGFSRRGLSAATGLSESVVRDILTRTENPGIGTLYKIAEALQIPVEDVTGAGRVPLLGEIGAGGLIAYFKDDEEISYVVRPPLAPGPLMALVVRGESMLPKYEPDDIIYVRRDHDGVLPQYIGRYCAVHLTDGGTYLKILATGSKPDRYTLRSLNAADMVDVEVVWASPVLFVKQK
;
A
#
# COMPACT_ATOMS: atom_id res chain seq x y z
N VAL A 1 -4.95 -13.77 -5.00
CA VAL A 1 -6.21 -13.01 -5.16
C VAL A 1 -5.81 -11.63 -5.67
N SER A 2 -6.15 -11.35 -6.93
CA SER A 2 -5.94 -10.03 -7.55
C SER A 2 -6.76 -9.01 -6.77
N THR A 3 -6.11 -8.17 -5.98
CA THR A 3 -6.79 -7.06 -5.31
C THR A 3 -6.99 -5.96 -6.34
N SER A 4 -8.10 -6.03 -7.05
CA SER A 4 -8.61 -4.85 -7.77
C SER A 4 -8.74 -3.71 -6.76
N PRO A 5 -8.49 -2.45 -7.18
CA PRO A 5 -8.71 -1.31 -6.31
C PRO A 5 -10.12 -1.39 -5.74
N ASN A 6 -10.27 -1.05 -4.45
CA ASN A 6 -11.57 -1.11 -3.79
C ASN A 6 -12.51 -0.16 -4.52
N ILE A 7 -13.64 -0.68 -5.00
CA ILE A 7 -14.64 0.11 -5.72
C ILE A 7 -15.12 1.34 -4.92
N LEU A 8 -15.09 1.26 -3.60
CA LEU A 8 -15.44 2.38 -2.73
C LEU A 8 -14.45 3.54 -2.91
N GLU A 9 -13.16 3.27 -2.98
CA GLU A 9 -12.11 4.28 -3.22
C GLU A 9 -12.26 4.94 -4.60
N ILE A 10 -12.61 4.15 -5.61
CA ILE A 10 -12.90 4.65 -6.96
C ILE A 10 -14.07 5.63 -6.92
N ARG A 11 -15.17 5.25 -6.26
CA ARG A 11 -16.37 6.10 -6.12
C ARG A 11 -16.08 7.40 -5.37
N GLU A 12 -15.42 7.31 -4.23
CA GLU A 12 -15.04 8.46 -3.40
C GLU A 12 -14.15 9.43 -4.19
N THR A 13 -13.18 8.91 -4.94
CA THR A 13 -12.32 9.74 -5.78
C THR A 13 -13.12 10.45 -6.86
N ILE A 14 -13.98 9.74 -7.59
CA ILE A 14 -14.82 10.34 -8.63
C ILE A 14 -15.75 11.40 -8.02
N GLU A 15 -16.44 11.11 -6.93
CA GLU A 15 -17.37 12.05 -6.28
C GLU A 15 -16.65 13.29 -5.73
N ARG A 16 -15.48 13.12 -5.12
CA ARG A 16 -14.64 14.23 -4.64
C ARG A 16 -14.24 15.15 -5.80
N GLU A 17 -13.74 14.59 -6.90
CA GLU A 17 -13.29 15.36 -8.05
C GLU A 17 -14.47 16.02 -8.79
N MET A 18 -15.60 15.34 -8.90
CA MET A 18 -16.83 15.94 -9.40
C MET A 18 -17.24 17.16 -8.59
N LYS A 19 -17.23 17.05 -7.26
CA LYS A 19 -17.55 18.15 -6.34
C LYS A 19 -16.58 19.29 -6.48
N ALA A 20 -15.28 19.00 -6.49
CA ALA A 20 -14.21 20.01 -6.61
C ALA A 20 -14.31 20.82 -7.93
N LYS A 21 -14.73 20.18 -9.01
CA LYS A 21 -14.82 20.77 -10.36
C LYS A 21 -16.24 21.18 -10.77
N GLY A 22 -17.20 21.07 -9.86
CA GLY A 22 -18.59 21.49 -10.10
C GLY A 22 -19.37 20.61 -11.08
N PHE A 23 -18.95 19.35 -11.27
CA PHE A 23 -19.68 18.40 -12.13
C PHE A 23 -20.90 17.85 -11.41
N SER A 24 -22.07 17.91 -12.08
CA SER A 24 -23.20 17.06 -11.76
C SER A 24 -23.08 15.70 -12.45
N ARG A 25 -23.84 14.68 -12.03
CA ARG A 25 -23.89 13.38 -12.72
C ARG A 25 -24.24 13.51 -14.20
N ARG A 26 -25.19 14.40 -14.52
CA ARG A 26 -25.58 14.71 -15.89
C ARG A 26 -24.46 15.43 -16.65
N GLY A 27 -23.75 16.36 -15.99
CA GLY A 27 -22.60 17.02 -16.57
C GLY A 27 -21.46 16.04 -16.89
N LEU A 28 -21.17 15.12 -15.98
CA LEU A 28 -20.18 14.09 -16.21
C LEU A 28 -20.60 13.13 -17.34
N SER A 29 -21.86 12.73 -17.40
CA SER A 29 -22.43 11.94 -18.51
C SER A 29 -22.20 12.63 -19.85
N ALA A 30 -22.53 13.91 -19.95
CA ALA A 30 -22.34 14.68 -21.18
C ALA A 30 -20.85 14.80 -21.57
N ALA A 31 -19.95 15.05 -20.60
CA ALA A 31 -18.52 15.21 -20.84
C ALA A 31 -17.83 13.89 -21.25
N THR A 32 -18.30 12.75 -20.72
CA THR A 32 -17.71 11.42 -21.00
C THR A 32 -18.31 10.73 -22.21
N GLY A 33 -19.48 11.18 -22.69
CA GLY A 33 -20.29 10.46 -23.69
C GLY A 33 -20.90 9.15 -23.16
N LEU A 34 -20.87 8.92 -21.85
CA LEU A 34 -21.53 7.80 -21.18
C LEU A 34 -22.99 8.15 -20.88
N SER A 35 -23.87 7.15 -20.82
CA SER A 35 -25.25 7.39 -20.40
C SER A 35 -25.33 7.76 -18.90
N GLU A 36 -26.35 8.51 -18.50
CA GLU A 36 -26.56 8.87 -17.09
C GLU A 36 -26.74 7.63 -16.21
N SER A 37 -27.29 6.54 -16.75
CA SER A 37 -27.42 5.27 -16.05
C SER A 37 -26.07 4.65 -15.74
N VAL A 38 -25.12 4.66 -16.70
CA VAL A 38 -23.76 4.14 -16.51
C VAL A 38 -23.03 4.94 -15.44
N VAL A 39 -23.06 6.28 -15.50
CA VAL A 39 -22.44 7.14 -14.47
C VAL A 39 -23.04 6.88 -13.10
N ARG A 40 -24.38 6.83 -13.00
CA ARG A 40 -25.05 6.50 -11.74
C ARG A 40 -24.64 5.13 -11.22
N ASP A 41 -24.62 4.13 -12.09
CA ASP A 41 -24.35 2.75 -11.70
C ASP A 41 -22.90 2.58 -11.18
N ILE A 42 -21.93 3.25 -11.79
CA ILE A 42 -20.55 3.27 -11.29
C ILE A 42 -20.49 3.87 -9.87
N LEU A 43 -21.19 4.97 -9.64
CA LEU A 43 -21.18 5.66 -8.35
C LEU A 43 -21.99 4.92 -7.26
N THR A 44 -22.84 3.94 -7.60
CA THR A 44 -23.74 3.33 -6.62
C THR A 44 -23.68 1.82 -6.52
N ARG A 45 -23.51 1.07 -7.61
CA ARG A 45 -23.71 -0.38 -7.60
C ARG A 45 -22.72 -1.22 -8.41
N THR A 46 -22.01 -0.65 -9.40
CA THR A 46 -21.07 -1.41 -10.23
C THR A 46 -19.84 -1.80 -9.40
N GLU A 47 -19.57 -3.09 -9.25
CA GLU A 47 -18.41 -3.58 -8.47
C GLU A 47 -17.11 -3.55 -9.28
N ASN A 48 -17.18 -3.77 -10.60
CA ASN A 48 -16.04 -3.82 -11.50
C ASN A 48 -16.28 -2.94 -12.73
N PRO A 49 -16.10 -1.62 -12.66
CA PRO A 49 -16.20 -0.75 -13.83
C PRO A 49 -15.07 -1.05 -14.81
N GLY A 50 -15.41 -1.14 -16.10
CA GLY A 50 -14.41 -1.37 -17.14
C GLY A 50 -13.38 -0.25 -17.23
N ILE A 51 -12.11 -0.59 -17.45
CA ILE A 51 -11.00 0.38 -17.51
C ILE A 51 -11.26 1.49 -18.54
N GLY A 52 -11.86 1.17 -19.69
CA GLY A 52 -12.21 2.18 -20.70
C GLY A 52 -13.23 3.21 -20.20
N THR A 53 -14.13 2.82 -19.30
CA THR A 53 -15.09 3.71 -18.68
C THR A 53 -14.41 4.62 -17.66
N LEU A 54 -13.52 4.06 -16.84
CA LEU A 54 -12.71 4.83 -15.87
C LEU A 54 -11.79 5.82 -16.57
N TYR A 55 -11.20 5.43 -17.71
CA TYR A 55 -10.39 6.33 -18.54
C TYR A 55 -11.19 7.55 -19.02
N LYS A 56 -12.39 7.37 -19.56
CA LYS A 56 -13.26 8.47 -19.99
C LYS A 56 -13.63 9.41 -18.84
N ILE A 57 -13.86 8.85 -17.66
CA ILE A 57 -14.19 9.63 -16.47
C ILE A 57 -12.96 10.45 -16.03
N ALA A 58 -11.77 9.84 -15.99
CA ALA A 58 -10.52 10.51 -15.66
C ALA A 58 -10.24 11.66 -16.63
N GLU A 59 -10.39 11.43 -17.93
CA GLU A 59 -10.21 12.43 -18.97
C GLU A 59 -11.19 13.62 -18.81
N ALA A 60 -12.48 13.35 -18.61
CA ALA A 60 -13.49 14.38 -18.38
C ALA A 60 -13.24 15.19 -17.10
N LEU A 61 -12.76 14.52 -16.06
CA LEU A 61 -12.38 15.17 -14.80
C LEU A 61 -10.98 15.80 -14.85
N GLN A 62 -10.22 15.64 -15.95
CA GLN A 62 -8.84 16.14 -16.08
C GLN A 62 -7.93 15.70 -14.93
N ILE A 63 -7.97 14.43 -14.60
CA ILE A 63 -7.11 13.81 -13.58
C ILE A 63 -6.42 12.59 -14.19
N PRO A 64 -5.26 12.16 -13.67
CA PRO A 64 -4.63 10.91 -14.08
C PRO A 64 -5.57 9.72 -13.90
N VAL A 65 -5.59 8.79 -14.85
CA VAL A 65 -6.43 7.58 -14.75
C VAL A 65 -6.06 6.73 -13.52
N GLU A 66 -4.81 6.79 -13.12
CA GLU A 66 -4.28 6.15 -11.91
C GLU A 66 -4.99 6.65 -10.65
N ASP A 67 -5.37 7.92 -10.60
CA ASP A 67 -6.11 8.48 -9.46
C ASP A 67 -7.55 7.95 -9.39
N VAL A 68 -8.19 7.72 -10.55
CA VAL A 68 -9.54 7.15 -10.62
C VAL A 68 -9.52 5.65 -10.35
N THR A 69 -8.51 4.95 -10.83
CA THR A 69 -8.39 3.50 -10.64
C THR A 69 -7.80 3.10 -9.30
N GLY A 70 -7.34 4.07 -8.49
CA GLY A 70 -6.57 3.80 -7.28
C GLY A 70 -5.17 3.25 -7.56
N ALA A 71 -4.79 3.06 -8.84
CA ALA A 71 -3.49 2.52 -9.22
C ALA A 71 -2.34 3.46 -8.84
N GLY A 72 -2.62 4.75 -8.71
CA GLY A 72 -1.68 5.80 -8.30
C GLY A 72 -1.51 5.96 -6.79
N ARG A 73 -2.24 5.19 -5.97
CA ARG A 73 -2.23 5.32 -4.51
C ARG A 73 -1.90 4.01 -3.81
N VAL A 74 -1.26 4.12 -2.65
CA VAL A 74 -0.95 3.00 -1.77
C VAL A 74 -1.48 3.33 -0.37
N PRO A 75 -2.26 2.45 0.26
CA PRO A 75 -2.75 2.70 1.60
C PRO A 75 -1.58 2.72 2.59
N LEU A 76 -1.56 3.73 3.45
CA LEU A 76 -0.67 3.82 4.61
C LEU A 76 -1.33 3.04 5.75
N LEU A 77 -0.83 1.84 6.04
CA LEU A 77 -1.49 0.88 6.92
C LEU A 77 -0.90 0.82 8.33
N GLY A 78 0.19 1.52 8.59
CA GLY A 78 0.79 1.47 9.90
C GLY A 78 2.08 2.29 10.02
N GLU A 79 2.68 2.20 11.17
CA GLU A 79 3.94 2.87 11.50
C GLU A 79 4.98 1.88 12.04
N ILE A 80 6.25 2.22 11.85
CA ILE A 80 7.39 1.45 12.31
C ILE A 80 8.00 2.18 13.49
N GLY A 81 7.73 1.68 14.69
CA GLY A 81 8.15 2.27 15.96
C GLY A 81 9.52 1.81 16.45
N ALA A 82 9.72 1.95 17.74
CA ALA A 82 10.96 1.55 18.42
C ALA A 82 11.26 0.05 18.22
N GLY A 83 12.55 -0.29 18.09
CA GLY A 83 12.96 -1.66 17.81
C GLY A 83 12.57 -2.18 16.41
N GLY A 84 11.95 -1.35 15.56
CA GLY A 84 11.45 -1.74 14.24
C GLY A 84 10.08 -2.44 14.27
N LEU A 85 9.39 -2.45 15.40
CA LEU A 85 8.03 -3.00 15.53
C LEU A 85 7.06 -2.23 14.62
N ILE A 86 6.32 -2.98 13.79
CA ILE A 86 5.26 -2.43 12.93
C ILE A 86 3.94 -2.49 13.69
N ALA A 87 3.37 -1.33 13.95
CA ALA A 87 2.02 -1.18 14.49
C ALA A 87 1.08 -0.82 13.34
N TYR A 88 0.12 -1.71 13.06
CA TYR A 88 -0.92 -1.42 12.08
C TYR A 88 -1.98 -0.50 12.67
N PHE A 89 -2.49 0.42 11.85
CA PHE A 89 -3.64 1.25 12.22
C PHE A 89 -4.88 0.38 12.37
N LYS A 90 -5.80 0.80 13.21
CA LYS A 90 -7.02 0.06 13.47
C LYS A 90 -8.02 0.21 12.33
N ASP A 91 -8.92 -0.76 12.19
CA ASP A 91 -9.92 -0.77 11.11
C ASP A 91 -10.92 0.40 11.18
N ASP A 92 -11.06 1.05 12.32
CA ASP A 92 -11.92 2.22 12.56
C ASP A 92 -11.19 3.56 12.32
N GLU A 93 -9.90 3.56 12.05
CA GLU A 93 -9.14 4.75 11.70
C GLU A 93 -9.27 5.09 10.21
N GLU A 94 -9.33 6.38 9.89
CA GLU A 94 -9.35 6.84 8.51
C GLU A 94 -8.06 6.46 7.78
N ILE A 95 -8.17 5.66 6.73
CA ILE A 95 -7.00 5.21 5.96
C ILE A 95 -6.45 6.36 5.13
N SER A 96 -5.23 6.76 5.43
CA SER A 96 -4.47 7.70 4.61
C SER A 96 -3.83 7.00 3.42
N TYR A 97 -3.64 7.73 2.32
CA TYR A 97 -3.02 7.20 1.10
C TYR A 97 -1.80 8.01 0.72
N VAL A 98 -0.80 7.32 0.21
CA VAL A 98 0.43 7.92 -0.34
C VAL A 98 0.57 7.61 -1.82
N VAL A 99 1.36 8.41 -2.52
CA VAL A 99 1.58 8.23 -3.96
C VAL A 99 2.29 6.89 -4.21
N ARG A 100 1.79 6.14 -5.18
CA ARG A 100 2.40 4.89 -5.61
C ARG A 100 3.71 5.15 -6.34
N PRO A 101 4.80 4.45 -5.99
CA PRO A 101 6.04 4.54 -6.75
C PRO A 101 5.82 4.09 -8.21
N PRO A 102 6.42 4.79 -9.19
CA PRO A 102 6.33 4.39 -10.59
C PRO A 102 6.82 2.95 -10.81
N LEU A 103 6.13 2.21 -11.68
CA LEU A 103 6.49 0.84 -12.06
C LEU A 103 6.54 -0.18 -10.90
N ALA A 104 6.01 0.18 -9.74
CA ALA A 104 5.97 -0.73 -8.59
C ALA A 104 5.07 -1.94 -8.89
N PRO A 105 5.55 -3.20 -8.72
CA PRO A 105 4.80 -4.39 -9.05
C PRO A 105 3.78 -4.76 -7.97
N GLY A 106 2.60 -5.23 -8.38
CA GLY A 106 1.60 -5.87 -7.52
C GLY A 106 0.96 -4.95 -6.46
N PRO A 107 0.18 -5.52 -5.55
CA PRO A 107 -0.45 -4.77 -4.47
C PRO A 107 0.60 -4.36 -3.43
N LEU A 108 0.59 -3.08 -3.06
CA LEU A 108 1.51 -2.50 -2.07
C LEU A 108 0.76 -2.08 -0.81
N MET A 109 1.51 -2.01 0.28
CA MET A 109 1.18 -1.22 1.46
C MET A 109 2.34 -0.29 1.79
N ALA A 110 2.02 0.84 2.40
CA ALA A 110 2.98 1.81 2.90
C ALA A 110 3.00 1.81 4.42
N LEU A 111 4.17 2.06 4.97
CA LEU A 111 4.43 2.17 6.41
C LEU A 111 5.28 3.42 6.65
N VAL A 112 4.94 4.23 7.65
CA VAL A 112 5.76 5.39 8.03
C VAL A 112 6.76 5.01 9.11
N VAL A 113 8.01 5.43 8.96
CA VAL A 113 9.06 5.22 9.97
C VAL A 113 8.90 6.23 11.10
N ARG A 114 8.91 5.75 12.35
CA ARG A 114 8.91 6.57 13.57
C ARG A 114 10.10 6.25 14.49
N GLY A 115 10.61 5.03 14.40
CA GLY A 115 11.73 4.56 15.22
C GLY A 115 13.09 4.76 14.57
N GLU A 116 14.13 4.49 15.34
CA GLU A 116 15.55 4.70 14.97
C GLU A 116 16.33 3.40 14.79
N SER A 117 15.70 2.23 14.93
CA SER A 117 16.38 0.92 14.93
C SER A 117 17.08 0.58 13.61
N MET A 118 16.71 1.27 12.54
CA MET A 118 17.25 1.06 11.20
C MET A 118 18.04 2.26 10.67
N LEU A 119 18.41 3.21 11.56
CA LEU A 119 19.35 4.27 11.20
C LEU A 119 20.75 3.68 10.87
N PRO A 120 21.49 4.27 9.94
CA PRO A 120 21.14 5.48 9.15
C PRO A 120 20.37 5.17 7.85
N LYS A 121 19.91 3.93 7.65
CA LYS A 121 19.29 3.50 6.38
C LYS A 121 17.90 4.07 6.18
N TYR A 122 17.10 4.12 7.23
CA TYR A 122 15.75 4.67 7.23
C TYR A 122 15.63 5.68 8.36
N GLU A 123 15.18 6.87 8.02
CA GLU A 123 15.01 7.98 8.95
C GLU A 123 13.55 8.14 9.39
N PRO A 124 13.28 8.76 10.56
CA PRO A 124 11.90 9.13 10.92
C PRO A 124 11.22 9.96 9.83
N ASP A 125 9.96 9.64 9.57
CA ASP A 125 9.08 10.16 8.52
C ASP A 125 9.35 9.64 7.09
N ASP A 126 10.34 8.79 6.89
CA ASP A 126 10.42 8.03 5.63
C ASP A 126 9.18 7.14 5.46
N ILE A 127 8.71 7.01 4.22
CA ILE A 127 7.64 6.09 3.86
C ILE A 127 8.23 4.89 3.14
N ILE A 128 8.00 3.71 3.70
CA ILE A 128 8.47 2.43 3.17
C ILE A 128 7.33 1.72 2.47
N TYR A 129 7.60 1.18 1.29
CA TYR A 129 6.64 0.40 0.50
C TYR A 129 7.06 -1.06 0.45
N VAL A 130 6.14 -1.93 0.84
CA VAL A 130 6.28 -3.39 0.78
C VAL A 130 5.07 -4.02 0.10
N ARG A 131 5.16 -5.29 -0.30
CA ARG A 131 4.02 -6.00 -0.89
C ARG A 131 3.00 -6.36 0.18
N ARG A 132 1.71 -6.33 -0.18
CA ARG A 132 0.60 -6.83 0.67
C ARG A 132 0.37 -8.33 0.52
N ASP A 133 0.67 -8.88 -0.66
CA ASP A 133 0.60 -10.32 -0.92
C ASP A 133 1.90 -10.97 -0.41
N HIS A 134 1.78 -11.89 0.51
CA HIS A 134 2.90 -12.53 1.19
C HIS A 134 2.98 -14.00 0.76
N ASP A 135 4.15 -14.39 0.25
CA ASP A 135 4.45 -15.76 -0.21
C ASP A 135 5.34 -16.52 0.80
N GLY A 136 5.18 -16.28 2.09
CA GLY A 136 6.04 -16.84 3.13
C GLY A 136 7.44 -16.22 3.13
N VAL A 137 8.47 -17.03 3.28
CA VAL A 137 9.87 -16.59 3.26
C VAL A 137 10.58 -17.19 2.05
N LEU A 138 10.98 -16.36 1.09
CA LEU A 138 11.71 -16.81 -0.08
C LEU A 138 13.24 -16.67 0.13
N PRO A 139 14.06 -17.61 -0.39
CA PRO A 139 15.52 -17.58 -0.23
C PRO A 139 16.17 -16.25 -0.68
N GLN A 140 15.61 -15.63 -1.71
CA GLN A 140 16.10 -14.35 -2.24
C GLN A 140 15.85 -13.15 -1.30
N TYR A 141 15.13 -13.32 -0.20
CA TYR A 141 14.90 -12.26 0.80
C TYR A 141 16.02 -12.19 1.83
N ILE A 142 16.85 -13.23 1.93
CA ILE A 142 18.01 -13.25 2.81
C ILE A 142 18.98 -12.12 2.46
N GLY A 143 19.39 -11.38 3.46
CA GLY A 143 20.24 -10.19 3.34
C GLY A 143 19.47 -8.90 2.99
N ARG A 144 18.16 -8.97 2.76
CA ARG A 144 17.35 -7.80 2.42
C ARG A 144 16.67 -7.19 3.64
N TYR A 145 16.37 -5.89 3.53
CA TYR A 145 15.48 -5.20 4.46
C TYR A 145 14.05 -5.62 4.18
N CYS A 146 13.40 -6.20 5.18
CA CYS A 146 12.05 -6.75 5.04
C CYS A 146 11.14 -6.31 6.18
N ALA A 147 9.85 -6.16 5.88
CA ALA A 147 8.82 -6.34 6.88
C ALA A 147 8.70 -7.84 7.13
N VAL A 148 8.81 -8.28 8.37
CA VAL A 148 8.83 -9.70 8.77
C VAL A 148 7.81 -9.94 9.85
N HIS A 149 6.90 -10.88 9.61
CA HIS A 149 5.87 -11.28 10.56
C HIS A 149 6.25 -12.60 11.23
N LEU A 150 6.20 -12.61 12.54
CA LEU A 150 6.59 -13.74 13.37
C LEU A 150 5.37 -14.56 13.80
N THR A 151 5.61 -15.80 14.23
CA THR A 151 4.58 -16.70 14.75
C THR A 151 3.96 -16.22 16.07
N ASP A 152 4.65 -15.36 16.82
CA ASP A 152 4.14 -14.71 18.04
C ASP A 152 3.20 -13.53 17.77
N GLY A 153 2.96 -13.18 16.49
CA GLY A 153 2.11 -12.09 16.04
C GLY A 153 2.83 -10.76 15.85
N GLY A 154 4.11 -10.63 16.25
CA GLY A 154 4.90 -9.41 16.01
C GLY A 154 5.26 -9.23 14.54
N THR A 155 5.25 -7.99 14.07
CA THR A 155 5.75 -7.63 12.73
C THR A 155 6.85 -6.59 12.87
N TYR A 156 7.98 -6.78 12.18
CA TYR A 156 9.17 -5.96 12.35
C TYR A 156 9.79 -5.56 11.02
N LEU A 157 10.36 -4.36 10.95
CA LEU A 157 11.26 -3.97 9.86
C LEU A 157 12.69 -4.32 10.26
N LYS A 158 13.29 -5.30 9.59
CA LYS A 158 14.62 -5.83 9.90
C LYS A 158 15.35 -6.28 8.63
N ILE A 159 16.64 -6.58 8.75
CA ILE A 159 17.38 -7.35 7.74
C ILE A 159 17.16 -8.83 8.05
N LEU A 160 16.61 -9.54 7.08
CA LEU A 160 16.37 -10.99 7.20
C LEU A 160 17.68 -11.75 6.99
N ALA A 161 18.06 -12.59 7.92
CA ALA A 161 19.22 -13.47 7.81
C ALA A 161 18.85 -14.91 8.19
N THR A 162 19.66 -15.88 7.77
CA THR A 162 19.51 -17.27 8.20
C THR A 162 19.79 -17.42 9.68
N GLY A 163 19.01 -18.25 10.35
CA GLY A 163 19.25 -18.63 11.75
C GLY A 163 20.30 -19.73 11.89
N SER A 164 20.50 -20.17 13.12
CA SER A 164 21.44 -21.27 13.45
C SER A 164 20.87 -22.67 13.16
N LYS A 165 19.55 -22.78 12.96
CA LYS A 165 18.83 -24.03 12.73
C LYS A 165 17.97 -23.92 11.45
N PRO A 166 17.61 -25.07 10.83
CA PRO A 166 16.63 -25.08 9.75
C PRO A 166 15.34 -24.36 10.16
N ASP A 167 14.73 -23.64 9.21
CA ASP A 167 13.47 -22.90 9.38
C ASP A 167 13.47 -21.82 10.50
N ARG A 168 14.66 -21.44 10.95
CA ARG A 168 14.88 -20.33 11.87
C ARG A 168 15.61 -19.20 11.17
N TYR A 169 15.29 -17.99 11.58
CA TYR A 169 15.83 -16.76 11.00
C TYR A 169 16.40 -15.85 12.07
N THR A 170 17.37 -15.05 11.69
CA THR A 170 17.87 -13.95 12.51
C THR A 170 17.41 -12.64 11.89
N LEU A 171 16.76 -11.80 12.69
CA LEU A 171 16.34 -10.47 12.27
C LEU A 171 17.36 -9.45 12.78
N ARG A 172 18.17 -8.92 11.88
CA ARG A 172 19.24 -7.97 12.21
C ARG A 172 18.73 -6.54 12.20
N SER A 173 19.20 -5.78 13.15
CA SER A 173 19.00 -4.33 13.23
C SER A 173 20.29 -3.60 12.83
N LEU A 174 20.17 -2.32 12.46
CA LEU A 174 21.34 -1.46 12.29
C LEU A 174 21.68 -0.72 13.59
N ASN A 175 20.65 -0.37 14.36
CA ASN A 175 20.80 0.43 15.59
C ASN A 175 19.92 -0.13 16.74
N ALA A 176 19.91 -1.46 16.91
CA ALA A 176 19.24 -2.16 17.99
C ALA A 176 19.76 -3.60 18.07
N ALA A 177 19.38 -4.35 19.12
CA ALA A 177 19.73 -5.76 19.25
C ALA A 177 19.08 -6.62 18.16
N ASP A 178 19.78 -7.66 17.72
CA ASP A 178 19.28 -8.68 16.81
C ASP A 178 18.28 -9.60 17.53
N MET A 179 17.32 -10.13 16.79
CA MET A 179 16.41 -11.19 17.23
C MET A 179 16.89 -12.50 16.60
N VAL A 180 17.42 -13.40 17.43
CA VAL A 180 18.09 -14.62 16.95
C VAL A 180 17.14 -15.81 16.97
N ASP A 181 17.22 -16.64 15.92
CA ASP A 181 16.50 -17.92 15.79
C ASP A 181 14.98 -17.83 15.98
N VAL A 182 14.36 -16.81 15.39
CA VAL A 182 12.92 -16.60 15.40
C VAL A 182 12.21 -17.43 14.32
N GLU A 183 10.93 -17.69 14.53
CA GLU A 183 10.04 -18.32 13.54
C GLU A 183 9.31 -17.26 12.74
N VAL A 184 9.44 -17.31 11.41
CA VAL A 184 8.87 -16.33 10.50
C VAL A 184 7.70 -16.96 9.73
N VAL A 185 6.56 -16.27 9.75
CA VAL A 185 5.38 -16.65 8.95
C VAL A 185 5.54 -16.14 7.54
N TRP A 186 5.92 -14.87 7.38
CA TRP A 186 6.18 -14.27 6.08
C TRP A 186 7.20 -13.12 6.20
N ALA A 187 7.83 -12.84 5.08
CA ALA A 187 8.69 -11.68 4.90
C ALA A 187 8.36 -10.97 3.59
N SER A 188 8.38 -9.65 3.59
CA SER A 188 8.19 -8.82 2.40
C SER A 188 9.31 -7.80 2.29
N PRO A 189 10.16 -7.88 1.25
CA PRO A 189 11.26 -6.94 1.06
C PRO A 189 10.74 -5.50 0.88
N VAL A 190 11.52 -4.55 1.40
CA VAL A 190 11.34 -3.14 1.06
C VAL A 190 11.62 -2.95 -0.41
N LEU A 191 10.62 -2.47 -1.15
CA LEU A 191 10.71 -2.25 -2.59
C LEU A 191 11.10 -0.81 -2.91
N PHE A 192 10.51 0.14 -2.20
CA PHE A 192 10.73 1.57 -2.40
C PHE A 192 10.76 2.30 -1.06
N VAL A 193 11.44 3.43 -1.05
CA VAL A 193 11.45 4.38 0.06
C VAL A 193 11.17 5.76 -0.52
N LYS A 194 10.21 6.46 0.03
CA LYS A 194 10.04 7.89 -0.17
C LYS A 194 10.63 8.59 1.03
N GLN A 195 11.74 9.27 0.82
CA GLN A 195 12.35 10.14 1.83
C GLN A 195 11.45 11.36 2.09
N LYS A 196 11.51 11.87 3.31
CA LYS A 196 10.72 13.02 3.73
C LYS A 196 11.08 14.29 2.96
#